data_4008ad29ab4ed778ab539921c65d8aae
#
_entry.id   4008ad29ab4ed778ab539921c65d8aae
#
_cell.length_a   1.000
_cell.length_b   1.000
_cell.length_c   1.000
_cell.angle_alpha   90.00
_cell.angle_beta   90.00
_cell.angle_gamma   90.00
#
_symmetry.space_group_name_H-M   'P 1'
#
loop_
_entity.id
_entity.type
_entity.pdbx_description
1 polymer ?
#
loop_
_entity_poly.entity_id
_entity_poly.type
_entity_poly.pdbx_seq_one_letter_code
_entity_poly.pdbx_strand_id
1 'polypeptide(L)'
;IRDSLIRHGQGFHNLLGDLYRDFGKTVDSTGGDKSGNPYVRPEIEDSPLTAVGRQQAKALRPTTKALTGIELVVLSPLQRAAQTAALAMPHLKELVPWIGHPLVQETSGVNVCDRRRDRSEIQDDFPWVEWGRLDSERDEFFDPDERESARSVSDRGYDFMRWVRARPESEIIVATHSAWLFTLLNTVIEADSSDLSSWFLTGELRSVIVSFEDRASPDEL
;
A
#
# COMPACT_ATOMS: atom_id res chain seq x y z
N ILE A 1 -19.45 -2.63 -0.54
CA ILE A 1 -18.32 -3.05 0.30
C ILE A 1 -17.84 -1.81 1.04
N ARG A 2 -17.54 -1.92 2.34
CA ARG A 2 -16.86 -0.87 3.07
C ARG A 2 -15.37 -1.20 3.15
N ASP A 3 -14.55 -0.34 2.57
CA ASP A 3 -13.10 -0.46 2.64
C ASP A 3 -12.52 0.57 3.60
N SER A 4 -11.62 0.16 4.47
CA SER A 4 -10.80 1.06 5.29
C SER A 4 -9.38 1.04 4.77
N LEU A 5 -8.97 2.14 4.15
CA LEU A 5 -7.68 2.31 3.47
C LEU A 5 -6.67 2.92 4.44
N ILE A 6 -5.52 2.27 4.62
CA ILE A 6 -4.45 2.72 5.51
C ILE A 6 -3.18 2.94 4.69
N ARG A 7 -2.63 4.17 4.71
CA ARG A 7 -1.25 4.39 4.33
C ARG A 7 -0.32 3.97 5.45
N HIS A 8 0.78 3.28 5.13
CA HIS A 8 1.80 2.91 6.11
C HIS A 8 2.32 4.11 6.91
N GLY A 9 2.80 3.88 8.14
CA GLY A 9 3.51 4.86 8.95
C GLY A 9 4.84 5.28 8.32
N GLN A 10 5.50 6.29 8.87
CA GLN A 10 6.79 6.78 8.36
C GLN A 10 7.82 5.64 8.23
N GLY A 11 8.26 5.34 7.01
CA GLY A 11 9.38 4.46 6.74
C GLY A 11 10.71 5.20 6.73
N PHE A 12 11.85 4.48 6.79
CA PHE A 12 13.17 5.10 6.71
C PHE A 12 13.39 5.84 5.38
N HIS A 13 12.80 5.38 4.27
CA HIS A 13 12.83 6.12 3.01
C HIS A 13 12.15 7.50 3.12
N ASN A 14 11.01 7.60 3.84
CA ASN A 14 10.35 8.89 4.05
C ASN A 14 11.25 9.84 4.85
N LEU A 15 11.80 9.36 5.98
CA LEU A 15 12.75 10.13 6.78
C LEU A 15 13.96 10.58 5.94
N LEU A 16 14.51 9.69 5.10
CA LEU A 16 15.63 10.03 4.24
C LEU A 16 15.27 11.13 3.23
N GLY A 17 14.09 11.04 2.61
CA GLY A 17 13.57 12.06 1.70
C GLY A 17 13.35 13.40 2.38
N ASP A 18 12.84 13.39 3.61
CA ASP A 18 12.64 14.61 4.40
C ASP A 18 13.99 15.26 4.74
N LEU A 19 14.97 14.50 5.21
CA LEU A 19 16.32 14.99 5.48
C LEU A 19 16.98 15.61 4.24
N TYR A 20 16.82 14.99 3.06
CA TYR A 20 17.34 15.57 1.82
C TYR A 20 16.72 16.93 1.51
N ARG A 21 15.40 17.08 1.68
CA ARG A 21 14.70 18.37 1.49
C ARG A 21 15.13 19.41 2.52
N ASP A 22 15.30 19.03 3.78
CA ASP A 22 15.75 19.90 4.86
C ASP A 22 17.17 20.44 4.59
N PHE A 23 18.01 19.66 3.90
CA PHE A 23 19.32 20.11 3.40
C PHE A 23 19.26 20.83 2.04
N GLY A 24 18.08 21.27 1.60
CA GLY A 24 17.89 22.03 0.37
C GLY A 24 18.09 21.20 -0.93
N LYS A 25 18.04 19.87 -0.85
CA LYS A 25 18.17 18.99 -2.01
C LYS A 25 16.81 18.67 -2.60
N THR A 26 16.71 18.64 -3.91
CA THR A 26 15.54 18.10 -4.61
C THR A 26 15.59 16.58 -4.56
N VAL A 27 14.44 15.95 -4.27
CA VAL A 27 14.27 14.51 -4.31
C VAL A 27 13.42 14.16 -5.54
N ASP A 28 14.04 13.58 -6.55
CA ASP A 28 13.33 13.05 -7.71
C ASP A 28 12.96 11.57 -7.48
N SER A 29 11.71 11.33 -7.14
CA SER A 29 11.18 9.97 -6.96
C SER A 29 10.56 9.39 -8.26
N THR A 30 10.60 10.15 -9.37
CA THR A 30 10.00 9.73 -10.64
C THR A 30 10.89 8.79 -11.44
N GLY A 31 12.14 8.64 -11.05
CA GLY A 31 13.10 7.75 -11.71
C GLY A 31 13.98 8.43 -12.75
N GLY A 32 13.91 9.78 -12.89
CA GLY A 32 14.71 10.53 -13.85
C GLY A 32 16.19 10.55 -13.50
N ASP A 33 16.63 11.44 -12.62
CA ASP A 33 18.04 11.53 -12.20
C ASP A 33 18.33 10.64 -10.99
N LYS A 34 18.95 9.47 -11.23
CA LYS A 34 19.38 8.57 -10.16
C LYS A 34 20.47 9.15 -9.25
N SER A 35 21.28 10.08 -9.74
CA SER A 35 22.43 10.62 -8.97
C SER A 35 22.00 11.46 -7.76
N GLY A 36 20.86 12.14 -7.86
CA GLY A 36 20.25 12.93 -6.78
C GLY A 36 19.17 12.20 -6.00
N ASN A 37 18.78 10.99 -6.41
CA ASN A 37 17.69 10.24 -5.81
C ASN A 37 18.18 9.42 -4.60
N PRO A 38 17.77 9.74 -3.36
CA PRO A 38 18.17 8.96 -2.19
C PRO A 38 17.55 7.55 -2.16
N TYR A 39 16.48 7.32 -2.93
CA TYR A 39 15.70 6.08 -2.90
C TYR A 39 16.31 4.92 -3.70
N VAL A 40 17.42 5.17 -4.43
CA VAL A 40 18.16 4.12 -5.15
C VAL A 40 19.26 3.45 -4.29
N ARG A 41 19.39 3.85 -3.03
CA ARG A 41 20.40 3.30 -2.12
C ARG A 41 20.03 1.89 -1.66
N PRO A 42 20.94 0.90 -1.77
CA PRO A 42 20.66 -0.47 -1.35
C PRO A 42 20.24 -0.61 0.13
N GLU A 43 20.75 0.29 0.99
CA GLU A 43 20.52 0.25 2.45
C GLU A 43 19.06 0.50 2.84
N ILE A 44 18.24 1.00 1.91
CA ILE A 44 16.82 1.25 2.16
C ILE A 44 15.90 0.30 1.40
N GLU A 45 16.42 -0.81 0.89
CA GLU A 45 15.58 -1.84 0.27
C GLU A 45 14.46 -2.27 1.24
N ASP A 46 13.23 -2.32 0.73
CA ASP A 46 12.04 -2.63 1.51
C ASP A 46 12.06 -1.95 2.89
N SER A 47 12.23 -0.63 2.92
CA SER A 47 12.44 0.14 4.15
C SER A 47 11.44 -0.17 5.26
N PRO A 48 11.90 -0.53 6.48
CA PRO A 48 11.03 -0.69 7.63
C PRO A 48 10.50 0.65 8.17
N LEU A 49 9.58 0.57 9.13
CA LEU A 49 9.09 1.73 9.88
C LEU A 49 10.17 2.32 10.80
N THR A 50 10.25 3.65 10.83
CA THR A 50 10.99 4.38 11.87
C THR A 50 10.31 4.24 13.24
N ALA A 51 10.94 4.74 14.30
CA ALA A 51 10.30 4.84 15.62
C ALA A 51 9.01 5.67 15.56
N VAL A 52 9.01 6.77 14.80
CA VAL A 52 7.83 7.61 14.56
C VAL A 52 6.75 6.83 13.81
N GLY A 53 7.12 6.14 12.74
CA GLY A 53 6.16 5.32 11.98
C GLY A 53 5.50 4.22 12.82
N ARG A 54 6.27 3.59 13.71
CA ARG A 54 5.70 2.63 14.67
C ARG A 54 4.73 3.27 15.66
N GLN A 55 4.99 4.50 16.08
CA GLN A 55 4.05 5.26 16.94
C GLN A 55 2.78 5.64 16.18
N GLN A 56 2.92 6.11 14.93
CA GLN A 56 1.78 6.41 14.04
C GLN A 56 0.89 5.17 13.85
N ALA A 57 1.47 4.02 13.55
CA ALA A 57 0.74 2.76 13.42
C ALA A 57 0.00 2.37 14.72
N LYS A 58 0.66 2.49 15.88
CA LYS A 58 0.03 2.22 17.18
C LYS A 58 -1.09 3.21 17.50
N ALA A 59 -0.98 4.46 17.07
CA ALA A 59 -2.00 5.49 17.27
C ALA A 59 -3.31 5.18 16.51
N LEU A 60 -3.27 4.33 15.48
CA LEU A 60 -4.48 3.86 14.78
C LEU A 60 -5.32 2.85 15.59
N ARG A 61 -4.78 2.24 16.66
CA ARG A 61 -5.46 1.18 17.42
C ARG A 61 -6.86 1.55 17.93
N PRO A 62 -7.11 2.74 18.48
CA PRO A 62 -8.46 3.11 18.90
C PRO A 62 -9.44 3.13 17.73
N THR A 63 -9.01 3.72 16.60
CA THR A 63 -9.82 3.81 15.38
C THR A 63 -10.11 2.42 14.80
N THR A 64 -9.09 1.57 14.64
CA THR A 64 -9.29 0.22 14.09
C THR A 64 -10.12 -0.68 15.01
N LYS A 65 -10.06 -0.49 16.33
CA LYS A 65 -10.94 -1.19 17.29
C LYS A 65 -12.39 -0.72 17.21
N ALA A 66 -12.62 0.53 16.81
CA ALA A 66 -13.96 1.07 16.65
C ALA A 66 -14.62 0.62 15.32
N LEU A 67 -13.85 0.13 14.35
CA LEU A 67 -14.38 -0.50 13.14
C LEU A 67 -14.96 -1.86 13.52
N THR A 68 -16.27 -2.01 13.32
CA THR A 68 -17.00 -3.25 13.63
C THR A 68 -17.19 -4.06 12.33
N GLY A 69 -17.22 -5.38 12.48
CA GLY A 69 -17.56 -6.27 11.37
C GLY A 69 -16.44 -6.49 10.36
N ILE A 70 -15.20 -6.14 10.67
CA ILE A 70 -14.06 -6.42 9.79
C ILE A 70 -13.95 -7.93 9.56
N GLU A 71 -13.89 -8.32 8.28
CA GLU A 71 -13.90 -9.70 7.83
C GLU A 71 -12.58 -10.09 7.15
N LEU A 72 -11.81 -9.12 6.66
CA LEU A 72 -10.56 -9.36 5.94
C LEU A 72 -9.56 -8.22 6.14
N VAL A 73 -8.29 -8.55 6.30
CA VAL A 73 -7.16 -7.61 6.21
C VAL A 73 -6.33 -7.95 4.98
N VAL A 74 -6.16 -6.97 4.09
CA VAL A 74 -5.28 -7.05 2.92
C VAL A 74 -4.10 -6.14 3.14
N LEU A 75 -2.90 -6.58 2.78
CA LEU A 75 -1.71 -5.77 2.96
C LEU A 75 -0.72 -5.91 1.81
N SER A 76 0.00 -4.83 1.55
CA SER A 76 1.14 -4.83 0.65
C SER A 76 2.25 -5.72 1.19
N PRO A 77 3.00 -6.43 0.31
CA PRO A 77 4.15 -7.23 0.73
C PRO A 77 5.36 -6.41 1.19
N LEU A 78 5.35 -5.08 1.03
CA LEU A 78 6.41 -4.24 1.57
C LEU A 78 6.29 -4.15 3.10
N GLN A 79 7.43 -4.40 3.79
CA GLN A 79 7.43 -4.58 5.25
C GLN A 79 6.85 -3.39 6.03
N ARG A 80 7.00 -2.15 5.56
CA ARG A 80 6.42 -0.97 6.21
C ARG A 80 4.90 -1.00 6.29
N ALA A 81 4.23 -1.55 5.27
CA ALA A 81 2.78 -1.72 5.26
C ALA A 81 2.37 -2.88 6.16
N ALA A 82 3.06 -4.01 6.09
CA ALA A 82 2.83 -5.16 6.96
C ALA A 82 3.07 -4.82 8.44
N GLN A 83 4.16 -4.09 8.78
CA GLN A 83 4.42 -3.60 10.13
C GLN A 83 3.35 -2.63 10.61
N THR A 84 2.84 -1.75 9.72
CA THR A 84 1.75 -0.83 10.07
C THR A 84 0.49 -1.60 10.41
N ALA A 85 0.08 -2.53 9.56
CA ALA A 85 -1.09 -3.38 9.79
C ALA A 85 -0.98 -4.17 11.11
N ALA A 86 0.15 -4.85 11.34
CA ALA A 86 0.40 -5.63 12.54
C ALA A 86 0.35 -4.78 13.83
N LEU A 87 0.86 -3.54 13.78
CA LEU A 87 0.87 -2.63 14.92
C LEU A 87 -0.48 -1.94 15.14
N ALA A 88 -1.22 -1.64 14.08
CA ALA A 88 -2.51 -0.98 14.15
C ALA A 88 -3.63 -1.93 14.59
N MET A 89 -3.56 -3.20 14.18
CA MET A 89 -4.66 -4.16 14.29
C MET A 89 -4.27 -5.49 14.97
N PRO A 90 -3.51 -5.48 16.10
CA PRO A 90 -3.11 -6.74 16.76
C PRO A 90 -4.31 -7.56 17.24
N HIS A 91 -5.46 -6.93 17.45
CA HIS A 91 -6.69 -7.58 17.88
C HIS A 91 -7.38 -8.40 16.78
N LEU A 92 -7.07 -8.15 15.50
CA LEU A 92 -7.65 -8.88 14.36
C LEU A 92 -6.79 -10.08 13.93
N LYS A 93 -5.57 -10.23 14.45
CA LYS A 93 -4.60 -11.22 13.98
C LYS A 93 -5.12 -12.66 13.97
N GLU A 94 -5.89 -13.03 15.02
CA GLU A 94 -6.43 -14.38 15.18
C GLU A 94 -7.94 -14.46 14.86
N LEU A 95 -8.55 -13.33 14.42
CA LEU A 95 -10.00 -13.25 14.26
C LEU A 95 -10.43 -13.30 12.78
N VAL A 96 -9.61 -12.79 11.88
CA VAL A 96 -9.92 -12.71 10.46
C VAL A 96 -8.73 -13.13 9.61
N PRO A 97 -8.93 -13.56 8.35
CA PRO A 97 -7.83 -13.81 7.44
C PRO A 97 -7.03 -12.53 7.13
N TRP A 98 -5.72 -12.70 6.94
CA TRP A 98 -4.80 -11.67 6.49
C TRP A 98 -4.15 -12.13 5.18
N ILE A 99 -4.27 -11.34 4.12
CA ILE A 99 -3.78 -11.69 2.78
C ILE A 99 -2.76 -10.64 2.33
N GLY A 100 -1.54 -11.11 2.06
CA GLY A 100 -0.54 -10.31 1.34
C GLY A 100 -0.85 -10.29 -0.15
N HIS A 101 -1.03 -9.10 -0.73
CA HIS A 101 -1.49 -8.96 -2.11
C HIS A 101 -0.54 -8.08 -2.94
N PRO A 102 0.08 -8.60 -4.03
CA PRO A 102 1.04 -7.84 -4.83
C PRO A 102 0.41 -6.61 -5.53
N LEU A 103 -0.86 -6.68 -5.89
CA LEU A 103 -1.54 -5.57 -6.58
C LEU A 103 -1.66 -4.29 -5.73
N VAL A 104 -1.50 -4.35 -4.41
CA VAL A 104 -1.53 -3.18 -3.53
C VAL A 104 -0.13 -2.71 -3.10
N GLN A 105 0.92 -3.14 -3.81
CA GLN A 105 2.29 -2.66 -3.63
C GLN A 105 2.41 -1.20 -4.11
N GLU A 106 3.42 -0.46 -3.62
CA GLU A 106 3.71 0.91 -4.08
C GLU A 106 4.10 0.91 -5.56
N THR A 107 4.14 2.08 -6.20
CA THR A 107 4.71 2.24 -7.54
C THR A 107 6.08 1.57 -7.58
N SER A 108 6.28 0.63 -8.47
CA SER A 108 7.49 -0.19 -8.52
C SER A 108 8.59 0.42 -9.39
N GLY A 109 9.79 -0.17 -9.35
CA GLY A 109 10.93 0.14 -10.19
C GLY A 109 11.75 1.34 -9.74
N VAL A 110 13.03 1.38 -10.10
CA VAL A 110 14.05 2.39 -9.80
C VAL A 110 14.30 2.61 -8.30
N ASN A 111 13.27 2.94 -7.54
CA ASN A 111 13.38 3.22 -6.10
C ASN A 111 13.47 1.91 -5.31
N VAL A 112 14.65 1.57 -4.83
CA VAL A 112 14.94 0.31 -4.14
C VAL A 112 14.07 0.11 -2.87
N CYS A 113 13.62 1.21 -2.26
CA CYS A 113 12.68 1.14 -1.13
C CYS A 113 11.31 0.53 -1.50
N ASP A 114 10.97 0.48 -2.79
CA ASP A 114 9.72 -0.09 -3.31
C ASP A 114 9.89 -1.52 -3.84
N ARG A 115 11.12 -2.09 -3.76
CA ARG A 115 11.41 -3.49 -4.02
C ARG A 115 11.13 -4.31 -2.78
N ARG A 116 10.27 -5.33 -2.89
CA ARG A 116 10.04 -6.25 -1.77
C ARG A 116 11.23 -7.19 -1.57
N ARG A 117 11.42 -7.65 -0.36
CA ARG A 117 12.34 -8.74 -0.02
C ARG A 117 11.84 -10.09 -0.58
N ASP A 118 12.65 -11.12 -0.42
CA ASP A 118 12.27 -12.47 -0.79
C ASP A 118 11.01 -12.92 -0.01
N ARG A 119 10.16 -13.71 -0.67
CA ARG A 119 8.89 -14.15 -0.08
C ARG A 119 9.09 -14.92 1.21
N SER A 120 10.12 -15.77 1.29
CA SER A 120 10.46 -16.54 2.49
C SER A 120 10.78 -15.63 3.67
N GLU A 121 11.54 -14.54 3.48
CA GLU A 121 11.86 -13.58 4.54
C GLU A 121 10.60 -12.85 5.06
N ILE A 122 9.71 -12.46 4.14
CA ILE A 122 8.44 -11.81 4.50
C ILE A 122 7.55 -12.79 5.28
N GLN A 123 7.51 -14.05 4.86
CA GLN A 123 6.74 -15.09 5.50
C GLN A 123 7.26 -15.40 6.92
N ASP A 124 8.56 -15.39 7.11
CA ASP A 124 9.17 -15.59 8.44
C ASP A 124 8.84 -14.44 9.40
N ASP A 125 8.82 -13.20 8.91
CA ASP A 125 8.47 -12.02 9.71
C ASP A 125 6.96 -11.93 10.02
N PHE A 126 6.11 -12.41 9.11
CA PHE A 126 4.64 -12.33 9.22
C PHE A 126 3.98 -13.68 8.92
N PRO A 127 4.23 -14.73 9.74
CA PRO A 127 3.79 -16.10 9.45
C PRO A 127 2.28 -16.32 9.52
N TRP A 128 1.51 -15.38 10.05
CA TRP A 128 0.05 -15.44 10.10
C TRP A 128 -0.64 -14.84 8.86
N VAL A 129 0.14 -14.28 7.92
CA VAL A 129 -0.36 -13.71 6.68
C VAL A 129 -0.26 -14.75 5.56
N GLU A 130 -1.31 -14.85 4.76
CA GLU A 130 -1.31 -15.68 3.56
C GLU A 130 -0.56 -14.99 2.43
N TRP A 131 0.64 -15.48 2.10
CA TRP A 131 1.50 -14.95 1.04
C TRP A 131 1.41 -15.73 -0.28
N GLY A 132 0.45 -16.62 -0.42
CA GLY A 132 0.29 -17.49 -1.60
C GLY A 132 -0.01 -16.75 -2.91
N ARG A 133 -0.27 -15.43 -2.86
CA ARG A 133 -0.42 -14.58 -4.05
C ARG A 133 0.88 -13.99 -4.58
N LEU A 134 1.98 -14.20 -3.88
CA LEU A 134 3.32 -13.88 -4.37
C LEU A 134 3.82 -15.08 -5.18
N ASP A 135 3.70 -15.02 -6.50
CA ASP A 135 3.99 -16.15 -7.41
C ASP A 135 5.47 -16.53 -7.44
N SER A 136 6.37 -15.57 -7.13
CA SER A 136 7.81 -15.76 -7.16
C SER A 136 8.47 -15.51 -5.81
N GLU A 137 9.66 -16.10 -5.59
CA GLU A 137 10.48 -15.86 -4.42
C GLU A 137 10.97 -14.41 -4.41
N ARG A 138 11.56 -13.95 -5.51
CA ARG A 138 12.07 -12.60 -5.70
C ARG A 138 10.98 -11.66 -6.24
N ASP A 139 11.20 -10.36 -6.08
CA ASP A 139 10.38 -9.33 -6.72
C ASP A 139 10.70 -9.24 -8.22
N GLU A 140 10.01 -10.03 -9.02
CA GLU A 140 10.17 -10.02 -10.49
C GLU A 140 9.48 -8.81 -11.15
N PHE A 141 8.64 -8.12 -10.40
CA PHE A 141 7.96 -6.92 -10.89
C PHE A 141 8.84 -5.66 -10.79
N PHE A 142 9.90 -5.71 -9.98
CA PHE A 142 10.81 -4.59 -9.79
C PHE A 142 11.82 -4.48 -10.94
N ASP A 143 11.78 -3.38 -11.70
CA ASP A 143 12.80 -3.03 -12.69
C ASP A 143 13.76 -1.98 -12.10
N PRO A 144 15.09 -2.22 -12.07
CA PRO A 144 16.03 -1.23 -11.52
C PRO A 144 16.22 0.00 -12.41
N ASP A 145 15.80 -0.06 -13.67
CA ASP A 145 16.04 0.95 -14.68
C ASP A 145 14.78 1.69 -15.12
N GLU A 146 13.60 1.09 -14.91
CA GLU A 146 12.34 1.66 -15.34
C GLU A 146 11.37 1.83 -14.15
N ARG A 147 10.86 3.06 -13.97
CA ARG A 147 9.81 3.34 -12.99
C ARG A 147 8.45 2.95 -13.57
N GLU A 148 7.65 2.23 -12.78
CA GLU A 148 6.29 1.86 -13.16
C GLU A 148 5.46 3.08 -13.54
N SER A 149 4.77 3.01 -14.68
CA SER A 149 3.92 4.10 -15.15
C SER A 149 2.65 4.23 -14.30
N ALA A 150 2.09 5.45 -14.21
CA ALA A 150 0.80 5.67 -13.55
C ALA A 150 -0.34 4.84 -14.17
N ARG A 151 -0.24 4.53 -15.47
CA ARG A 151 -1.16 3.63 -16.17
C ARG A 151 -1.10 2.22 -15.60
N SER A 152 0.10 1.66 -15.43
CA SER A 152 0.29 0.33 -14.86
C SER A 152 -0.25 0.25 -13.42
N VAL A 153 0.03 1.28 -12.58
CA VAL A 153 -0.51 1.37 -11.23
C VAL A 153 -2.05 1.39 -11.25
N SER A 154 -2.64 2.14 -12.19
CA SER A 154 -4.10 2.19 -12.38
C SER A 154 -4.67 0.82 -12.79
N ASP A 155 -4.04 0.16 -13.77
CA ASP A 155 -4.50 -1.14 -14.29
C ASP A 155 -4.49 -2.20 -13.16
N ARG A 156 -3.42 -2.29 -12.35
CA ARG A 156 -3.40 -3.22 -11.20
C ARG A 156 -4.30 -2.78 -10.04
N GLY A 157 -4.57 -1.49 -9.88
CA GLY A 157 -5.59 -0.98 -8.98
C GLY A 157 -6.99 -1.43 -9.39
N TYR A 158 -7.29 -1.38 -10.68
CA TYR A 158 -8.54 -1.89 -11.25
C TYR A 158 -8.68 -3.42 -11.06
N ASP A 159 -7.62 -4.18 -11.32
CA ASP A 159 -7.62 -5.63 -11.10
C ASP A 159 -7.79 -5.98 -9.62
N PHE A 160 -7.20 -5.19 -8.72
CA PHE A 160 -7.43 -5.34 -7.28
C PHE A 160 -8.92 -5.11 -6.94
N MET A 161 -9.55 -4.06 -7.45
CA MET A 161 -10.97 -3.80 -7.20
C MET A 161 -11.89 -4.87 -7.81
N ARG A 162 -11.52 -5.46 -8.94
CA ARG A 162 -12.22 -6.64 -9.48
C ARG A 162 -12.11 -7.84 -8.54
N TRP A 163 -10.93 -8.06 -7.96
CA TRP A 163 -10.72 -9.10 -6.96
C TRP A 163 -11.54 -8.82 -5.69
N VAL A 164 -11.56 -7.59 -5.19
CA VAL A 164 -12.40 -7.17 -4.05
C VAL A 164 -13.89 -7.43 -4.34
N ARG A 165 -14.37 -7.07 -5.53
CA ARG A 165 -15.76 -7.29 -5.95
C ARG A 165 -16.16 -8.78 -5.90
N ALA A 166 -15.23 -9.68 -6.21
CA ALA A 166 -15.47 -11.12 -6.22
C ALA A 166 -15.39 -11.77 -4.82
N ARG A 167 -15.06 -11.00 -3.78
CA ARG A 167 -14.94 -11.49 -2.40
C ARG A 167 -16.30 -11.60 -1.73
N PRO A 168 -16.48 -12.59 -0.82
CA PRO A 168 -17.66 -12.66 0.04
C PRO A 168 -17.65 -11.63 1.15
N GLU A 169 -16.47 -11.13 1.55
CA GLU A 169 -16.29 -10.15 2.62
C GLU A 169 -16.79 -8.76 2.19
N SER A 170 -17.48 -8.09 3.08
CA SER A 170 -18.05 -6.76 2.86
C SER A 170 -17.37 -5.66 3.66
N GLU A 171 -16.57 -6.01 4.66
CA GLU A 171 -15.82 -5.08 5.52
C GLU A 171 -14.33 -5.44 5.46
N ILE A 172 -13.56 -4.69 4.66
CA ILE A 172 -12.15 -4.99 4.34
C ILE A 172 -11.25 -3.85 4.80
N ILE A 173 -10.09 -4.18 5.38
CA ILE A 173 -9.03 -3.19 5.63
C ILE A 173 -7.88 -3.44 4.66
N VAL A 174 -7.40 -2.38 3.99
CA VAL A 174 -6.27 -2.43 3.06
C VAL A 174 -5.13 -1.56 3.57
N ALA A 175 -4.02 -2.18 3.95
CA ALA A 175 -2.80 -1.47 4.37
C ALA A 175 -1.81 -1.38 3.20
N THR A 176 -1.55 -0.16 2.72
CA THR A 176 -0.83 0.08 1.47
C THR A 176 -0.06 1.42 1.49
N HIS A 177 0.07 2.09 0.36
CA HIS A 177 1.00 3.19 0.08
C HIS A 177 0.32 4.39 -0.56
N SER A 178 1.01 5.54 -0.50
CA SER A 178 0.42 6.81 -0.91
C SER A 178 0.22 6.96 -2.41
N ALA A 179 1.18 6.57 -3.24
CA ALA A 179 1.04 6.76 -4.69
C ALA A 179 0.02 5.76 -5.26
N TRP A 180 -0.01 4.53 -4.73
CA TRP A 180 -1.03 3.56 -5.09
C TRP A 180 -2.44 4.03 -4.70
N LEU A 181 -2.64 4.51 -3.45
CA LEU A 181 -3.92 5.05 -2.99
C LEU A 181 -4.36 6.26 -3.80
N PHE A 182 -3.43 7.20 -4.07
CA PHE A 182 -3.72 8.36 -4.88
C PHE A 182 -4.17 7.96 -6.29
N THR A 183 -3.47 7.01 -6.92
CA THR A 183 -3.85 6.53 -8.26
C THR A 183 -5.21 5.83 -8.21
N LEU A 184 -5.43 4.91 -7.26
CA LEU A 184 -6.71 4.19 -7.13
C LEU A 184 -7.90 5.17 -7.03
N LEU A 185 -7.80 6.17 -6.14
CA LEU A 185 -8.88 7.10 -5.83
C LEU A 185 -9.05 8.25 -6.84
N ASN A 186 -8.16 8.36 -7.83
CA ASN A 186 -8.25 9.38 -8.89
C ASN A 186 -8.42 8.79 -10.31
N THR A 187 -8.25 7.47 -10.48
CA THR A 187 -8.31 6.85 -11.82
C THR A 187 -9.22 5.63 -11.91
N VAL A 188 -9.43 4.92 -10.79
CA VAL A 188 -10.21 3.66 -10.77
C VAL A 188 -11.54 3.85 -10.03
N ILE A 189 -11.51 4.55 -8.91
CA ILE A 189 -12.69 4.84 -8.10
C ILE A 189 -13.09 6.30 -8.35
N GLU A 190 -14.35 6.53 -8.68
CA GLU A 190 -14.93 7.87 -8.71
C GLU A 190 -15.25 8.28 -7.27
N ALA A 191 -14.43 9.17 -6.70
CA ALA A 191 -14.56 9.62 -5.34
C ALA A 191 -15.54 10.79 -5.24
N ASP A 192 -16.47 10.75 -4.27
CA ASP A 192 -17.50 11.78 -4.06
C ASP A 192 -16.93 13.13 -3.62
N SER A 193 -15.68 13.17 -3.17
CA SER A 193 -15.02 14.42 -2.76
C SER A 193 -13.51 14.38 -3.00
N SER A 194 -12.93 15.57 -3.23
CA SER A 194 -11.48 15.74 -3.35
C SER A 194 -10.72 15.38 -2.06
N ASP A 195 -11.37 15.46 -0.90
CA ASP A 195 -10.75 15.09 0.37
C ASP A 195 -10.47 13.59 0.42
N LEU A 196 -11.38 12.76 -0.13
CA LEU A 196 -11.18 11.31 -0.21
C LEU A 196 -10.02 10.94 -1.13
N SER A 197 -9.88 11.62 -2.28
CA SER A 197 -8.85 11.35 -3.28
C SER A 197 -7.54 12.13 -3.07
N SER A 198 -7.43 12.97 -2.04
CA SER A 198 -6.19 13.67 -1.70
C SER A 198 -5.10 12.71 -1.22
N TRP A 199 -3.83 13.15 -1.24
CA TRP A 199 -2.71 12.38 -0.71
C TRP A 199 -2.93 12.00 0.76
N PHE A 200 -2.71 10.73 1.09
CA PHE A 200 -2.71 10.26 2.47
C PHE A 200 -1.44 10.69 3.20
N LEU A 201 -1.56 11.09 4.45
CA LEU A 201 -0.42 11.27 5.35
C LEU A 201 0.08 9.90 5.87
N THR A 202 1.33 9.82 6.33
CA THR A 202 1.86 8.59 6.94
C THR A 202 1.06 8.19 8.17
N GLY A 203 0.59 6.93 8.21
CA GLY A 203 -0.26 6.45 9.30
C GLY A 203 -1.69 6.99 9.26
N GLU A 204 -2.17 7.45 8.12
CA GLU A 204 -3.55 7.89 7.94
C GLU A 204 -4.46 6.71 7.54
N LEU A 205 -5.70 6.74 8.07
CA LEU A 205 -6.78 5.82 7.74
C LEU A 205 -7.98 6.63 7.24
N ARG A 206 -8.54 6.21 6.10
CA ARG A 206 -9.84 6.68 5.59
C ARG A 206 -10.75 5.50 5.33
N SER A 207 -12.01 5.59 5.73
CA SER A 207 -13.02 4.57 5.40
C SER A 207 -13.89 5.10 4.25
N VAL A 208 -14.11 4.23 3.26
CA VAL A 208 -14.88 4.53 2.05
C VAL A 208 -15.94 3.44 1.86
N ILE A 209 -17.08 3.80 1.27
CA ILE A 209 -18.07 2.82 0.79
C ILE A 209 -17.92 2.76 -0.71
N VAL A 210 -17.59 1.57 -1.23
CA VAL A 210 -17.43 1.33 -2.66
C VAL A 210 -18.65 0.61 -3.20
N SER A 211 -19.33 1.21 -4.18
CA SER A 211 -20.34 0.58 -5.00
C SER A 211 -19.74 0.15 -6.34
N PHE A 212 -20.18 -0.99 -6.84
CA PHE A 212 -19.78 -1.49 -8.15
C PHE A 212 -20.97 -1.43 -9.09
N GLU A 213 -20.84 -0.61 -10.13
CA GLU A 213 -21.86 -0.50 -11.18
C GLU A 213 -21.43 -1.31 -12.41
N ASP A 214 -22.36 -2.09 -12.96
CA ASP A 214 -22.16 -2.66 -14.28
C ASP A 214 -22.40 -1.55 -15.32
N ARG A 215 -21.36 -1.16 -16.06
CA ARG A 215 -21.58 -0.30 -17.22
C ARG A 215 -22.42 -1.09 -18.22
N ALA A 216 -23.53 -0.48 -18.66
CA ALA A 216 -24.26 -0.96 -19.83
C ALA A 216 -23.27 -1.15 -20.99
N SER A 217 -23.42 -2.23 -21.74
CA SER A 217 -22.56 -2.45 -22.90
C SER A 217 -22.70 -1.28 -23.88
N PRO A 218 -21.64 -0.88 -24.61
CA PRO A 218 -21.73 0.20 -25.60
C PRO A 218 -22.83 -0.02 -26.65
N ASP A 219 -23.34 -1.25 -26.77
CA ASP A 219 -24.41 -1.62 -27.71
C ASP A 219 -25.83 -1.37 -27.17
N GLU A 220 -25.98 -0.87 -25.92
CA GLU A 220 -27.27 -0.54 -25.30
C GLU A 220 -27.55 0.98 -25.23
N LEU A 221 -26.68 1.82 -25.82
CA LEU A 221 -26.83 3.26 -26.01
C LEU A 221 -27.02 3.58 -27.48
#